data_8db10b24d3414467804d28a10c06fe2e
#
_entry.id   8db10b24d3414467804d28a10c06fe2e
#
_cell.length_a   1.000
_cell.length_b   1.000
_cell.length_c   1.000
_cell.angle_alpha   90.00
_cell.angle_beta   90.00
_cell.angle_gamma   90.00
#
_symmetry.space_group_name_H-M   'P 1'
#
loop_
_entity.id
_entity.type
_entity.pdbx_description
1 polymer ?
#
loop_
_entity_poly.entity_id
_entity_poly.type
_entity_poly.pdbx_seq_one_letter_code
_entity_poly.pdbx_strand_id
1 'polypeptide(L)'
;MRTIGAAERALDLLCKRSLNRTAFGKTLSELGGNYDVIADCRIEIDMCRLLTLKAAYMMDTVGNKIAKSEIAQIKVAVPNMALRVIDKAIQIHGGAGVSQDTPLARLYAGMRTLRFCLLYTSDAADEL
;
A
#
# COMPACT_ATOMS: atom_id res chain seq x y z
N MET A 1 4.11 -3.52 8.90
CA MET A 1 3.85 -2.11 9.25
C MET A 1 4.56 -1.10 8.35
N ARG A 2 5.85 -1.23 8.03
CA ARG A 2 6.55 -0.27 7.13
C ARG A 2 5.85 -0.07 5.78
N THR A 3 5.37 -1.14 5.18
CA THR A 3 4.63 -1.10 3.90
C THR A 3 3.29 -0.37 4.04
N ILE A 4 2.61 -0.54 5.17
CA ILE A 4 1.38 0.20 5.50
C ILE A 4 1.69 1.69 5.63
N GLY A 5 2.79 2.06 6.28
CA GLY A 5 3.23 3.45 6.36
C GLY A 5 3.53 4.08 4.99
N ALA A 6 4.08 3.32 4.04
CA ALA A 6 4.27 3.79 2.67
C ALA A 6 2.93 4.04 1.95
N ALA A 7 1.94 3.16 2.14
CA ALA A 7 0.59 3.35 1.60
C ALA A 7 -0.11 4.55 2.23
N GLU A 8 0.01 4.75 3.55
CA GLU A 8 -0.50 5.95 4.23
C GLU A 8 0.10 7.24 3.66
N ARG A 9 1.41 7.24 3.44
CA ARG A 9 2.09 8.38 2.84
C ARG A 9 1.58 8.67 1.42
N ALA A 10 1.35 7.63 0.62
CA ALA A 10 0.80 7.78 -0.71
C ALA A 10 -0.63 8.33 -0.68
N LEU A 11 -1.46 7.84 0.24
CA LEU A 11 -2.83 8.33 0.42
C LEU A 11 -2.85 9.80 0.88
N ASP A 12 -1.99 10.20 1.79
CA ASP A 12 -1.84 11.60 2.21
C ASP A 12 -1.49 12.51 1.03
N LEU A 13 -0.52 12.11 0.21
CA LEU A 13 -0.16 12.85 -1.01
C LEU A 13 -1.29 12.92 -2.02
N LEU A 14 -2.04 11.81 -2.20
CA LEU A 14 -3.22 11.75 -3.07
C LEU A 14 -4.28 12.76 -2.60
N CYS A 15 -4.62 12.76 -1.32
CA CYS A 15 -5.60 13.69 -0.74
C CYS A 15 -5.16 15.15 -0.90
N LYS A 16 -3.91 15.47 -0.58
CA LYS A 16 -3.37 16.82 -0.75
C LYS A 16 -3.41 17.27 -2.21
N ARG A 17 -3.03 16.40 -3.14
CA ARG A 17 -3.11 16.71 -4.57
C ARG A 17 -4.54 16.95 -5.03
N SER A 18 -5.47 16.12 -4.58
CA SER A 18 -6.89 16.21 -4.93
C SER A 18 -7.52 17.51 -4.48
N LEU A 19 -7.10 18.05 -3.33
CA LEU A 19 -7.59 19.32 -2.80
C LEU A 19 -6.93 20.54 -3.45
N ASN A 20 -5.63 20.44 -3.74
CA ASN A 20 -4.84 21.60 -4.17
C ASN A 20 -4.85 21.85 -5.68
N ARG A 21 -5.20 20.85 -6.50
CA ARG A 21 -5.23 20.99 -7.94
C ARG A 21 -6.63 21.24 -8.43
N THR A 22 -6.79 22.33 -9.20
CA THR A 22 -8.03 22.68 -9.88
C THR A 22 -7.92 22.32 -11.37
N ALA A 23 -8.93 21.67 -11.92
CA ALA A 23 -9.09 21.40 -13.34
C ALA A 23 -10.56 21.58 -13.70
N PHE A 24 -10.84 22.17 -14.89
CA PHE A 24 -12.22 22.42 -15.36
C PHE A 24 -13.08 23.21 -14.36
N GLY A 25 -12.47 24.16 -13.62
CA GLY A 25 -13.15 25.02 -12.66
C GLY A 25 -13.51 24.37 -11.32
N LYS A 26 -13.07 23.13 -11.06
CA LYS A 26 -13.30 22.39 -9.81
C LYS A 26 -12.02 21.77 -9.28
N THR A 27 -11.98 21.47 -7.98
CA THR A 27 -10.87 20.69 -7.41
C THR A 27 -10.91 19.26 -7.95
N LEU A 28 -9.76 18.59 -8.02
CA LEU A 28 -9.72 17.19 -8.48
C LEU A 28 -10.56 16.26 -7.60
N SER A 29 -10.70 16.58 -6.33
CA SER A 29 -11.55 15.80 -5.41
C SER A 29 -13.03 15.80 -5.82
N GLU A 30 -13.50 16.87 -6.45
CA GLU A 30 -14.88 17.02 -6.93
C GLU A 30 -15.11 16.44 -8.32
N LEU A 31 -14.04 16.04 -9.02
CA LEU A 31 -14.11 15.46 -10.35
C LEU A 31 -14.20 13.94 -10.29
N GLY A 32 -15.23 13.41 -10.93
CA GLY A 32 -15.42 12.03 -11.35
C GLY A 32 -14.86 10.91 -10.46
N GLY A 33 -15.50 10.53 -9.36
CA GLY A 33 -15.17 9.31 -8.62
C GLY A 33 -13.92 9.36 -7.73
N ASN A 34 -13.25 10.51 -7.61
CA ASN A 34 -12.03 10.61 -6.79
C ASN A 34 -12.30 10.39 -5.29
N TYR A 35 -13.50 10.72 -4.81
CA TYR A 35 -13.89 10.38 -3.44
C TYR A 35 -13.96 8.87 -3.23
N ASP A 36 -14.50 8.12 -4.20
CA ASP A 36 -14.56 6.66 -4.12
C ASP A 36 -13.15 6.07 -4.11
N VAL A 37 -12.24 6.58 -4.93
CA VAL A 37 -10.82 6.17 -4.92
C VAL A 37 -10.17 6.38 -3.56
N ILE A 38 -10.41 7.53 -2.93
CA ILE A 38 -9.86 7.84 -1.59
C ILE A 38 -10.45 6.88 -0.54
N ALA A 39 -11.78 6.68 -0.58
CA ALA A 39 -12.46 5.78 0.34
C ALA A 39 -11.96 4.33 0.21
N ASP A 40 -11.85 3.83 -1.00
CA ASP A 40 -11.32 2.49 -1.28
C ASP A 40 -9.89 2.32 -0.76
N CYS A 41 -9.02 3.31 -1.01
CA CYS A 41 -7.64 3.30 -0.48
C CYS A 41 -7.64 3.24 1.05
N ARG A 42 -8.49 4.01 1.72
CA ARG A 42 -8.61 3.99 3.18
C ARG A 42 -9.03 2.64 3.69
N ILE A 43 -10.07 2.07 3.09
CA ILE A 43 -10.59 0.74 3.46
C ILE A 43 -9.50 -0.32 3.29
N GLU A 44 -8.83 -0.37 2.15
CA GLU A 44 -7.78 -1.36 1.88
C GLU A 44 -6.61 -1.26 2.88
N ILE A 45 -6.20 -0.04 3.22
CA ILE A 45 -5.13 0.18 4.20
C ILE A 45 -5.55 -0.33 5.58
N ASP A 46 -6.76 -0.01 6.02
CA ASP A 46 -7.26 -0.40 7.34
C ASP A 46 -7.47 -1.93 7.44
N MET A 47 -7.98 -2.56 6.40
CA MET A 47 -8.07 -4.03 6.31
C MET A 47 -6.68 -4.68 6.45
N CYS A 48 -5.68 -4.20 5.73
CA CYS A 48 -4.32 -4.72 5.79
C CYS A 48 -3.64 -4.43 7.14
N ARG A 49 -3.95 -3.30 7.76
CA ARG A 49 -3.47 -2.97 9.11
C ARG A 49 -4.02 -3.95 10.14
N LEU A 50 -5.33 -4.21 10.13
CA LEU A 50 -5.96 -5.17 11.03
C LEU A 50 -5.41 -6.58 10.81
N LEU A 51 -5.21 -6.99 9.57
CA LEU A 51 -4.61 -8.29 9.26
C LEU A 51 -3.18 -8.38 9.81
N THR A 52 -2.39 -7.31 9.70
CA THR A 52 -1.02 -7.26 10.23
C THR A 52 -1.01 -7.32 11.76
N LEU A 53 -1.92 -6.60 12.41
CA LEU A 53 -2.06 -6.64 13.86
C LEU A 53 -2.50 -8.03 14.35
N LYS A 54 -3.41 -8.69 13.63
CA LYS A 54 -3.79 -10.08 13.92
C LYS A 54 -2.57 -11.01 13.84
N ALA A 55 -1.78 -10.90 12.78
CA ALA A 55 -0.58 -11.72 12.62
C ALA A 55 0.42 -11.47 13.75
N ALA A 56 0.65 -10.22 14.14
CA ALA A 56 1.52 -9.87 15.26
C ALA A 56 1.01 -10.47 16.58
N TYR A 57 -0.27 -10.34 16.87
CA TYR A 57 -0.91 -10.93 18.04
C TYR A 57 -0.75 -12.46 18.08
N MET A 58 -0.97 -13.13 16.97
CA MET A 58 -0.79 -14.59 16.87
C MET A 58 0.66 -14.99 17.08
N MET A 59 1.62 -14.23 16.55
CA MET A 59 3.04 -14.50 16.78
C MET A 59 3.41 -14.38 18.26
N ASP A 60 2.86 -13.37 18.95
CA ASP A 60 3.13 -13.14 20.38
C ASP A 60 2.46 -14.17 21.30
N THR A 61 1.28 -14.67 20.92
CA THR A 61 0.48 -15.57 21.78
C THR A 61 0.73 -17.05 21.55
N VAL A 62 0.86 -17.50 20.29
CA VAL A 62 0.97 -18.92 19.94
C VAL A 62 2.28 -19.27 19.19
N GLY A 63 3.08 -18.27 18.87
CA GLY A 63 4.39 -18.43 18.22
C GLY A 63 4.31 -18.54 16.69
N ASN A 64 5.48 -18.37 16.06
CA ASN A 64 5.60 -18.27 14.61
C ASN A 64 5.16 -19.52 13.84
N LYS A 65 5.41 -20.70 14.41
CA LYS A 65 5.05 -21.97 13.75
C LYS A 65 3.53 -22.13 13.57
N ILE A 66 2.76 -21.74 14.60
CA ILE A 66 1.29 -21.82 14.55
C ILE A 66 0.72 -20.65 13.73
N ALA A 67 1.32 -19.45 13.86
CA ALA A 67 0.92 -18.26 13.12
C ALA A 67 1.36 -18.24 11.62
N LYS A 68 1.85 -19.34 11.08
CA LYS A 68 2.39 -19.43 9.71
C LYS A 68 1.41 -18.93 8.65
N SER A 69 0.13 -19.27 8.81
CA SER A 69 -0.92 -18.84 7.88
C SER A 69 -1.12 -17.31 7.88
N GLU A 70 -1.20 -16.71 9.07
CA GLU A 70 -1.37 -15.26 9.23
C GLU A 70 -0.15 -14.50 8.69
N ILE A 71 1.04 -15.02 8.93
CA ILE A 71 2.29 -14.46 8.39
C ILE A 71 2.27 -14.51 6.85
N ALA A 72 1.88 -15.63 6.27
CA ALA A 72 1.78 -15.77 4.81
C ALA A 72 0.74 -14.81 4.21
N GLN A 73 -0.42 -14.65 4.87
CA GLN A 73 -1.48 -13.73 4.42
C GLN A 73 -0.99 -12.29 4.33
N ILE A 74 -0.31 -11.78 5.36
CA ILE A 74 0.20 -10.39 5.33
C ILE A 74 1.31 -10.20 4.30
N LYS A 75 2.10 -11.23 4.03
CA LYS A 75 3.14 -11.21 3.00
C LYS A 75 2.57 -11.02 1.60
N VAL A 76 1.37 -11.58 1.34
CA VAL A 76 0.68 -11.43 0.06
C VAL A 76 -0.16 -10.16 0.01
N ALA A 77 -1.00 -9.94 1.02
CA ALA A 77 -2.00 -8.88 1.00
C ALA A 77 -1.38 -7.48 1.07
N VAL A 78 -0.43 -7.26 1.98
CA VAL A 78 0.08 -5.92 2.30
C VAL A 78 0.88 -5.29 1.15
N PRO A 79 1.84 -5.99 0.49
CA PRO A 79 2.52 -5.41 -0.67
C PRO A 79 1.59 -5.13 -1.85
N ASN A 80 0.62 -6.00 -2.10
CA ASN A 80 -0.36 -5.81 -3.16
C ASN A 80 -1.24 -4.58 -2.90
N MET A 81 -1.72 -4.41 -1.68
CA MET A 81 -2.47 -3.21 -1.28
C MET A 81 -1.63 -1.94 -1.47
N ALA A 82 -0.39 -1.92 -0.99
CA ALA A 82 0.47 -0.75 -1.09
C ALA A 82 0.70 -0.33 -2.55
N LEU A 83 0.93 -1.29 -3.45
CA LEU A 83 1.09 -1.00 -4.88
C LEU A 83 -0.17 -0.39 -5.49
N ARG A 84 -1.36 -0.92 -5.15
CA ARG A 84 -2.62 -0.34 -5.63
C ARG A 84 -2.83 1.08 -5.16
N VAL A 85 -2.57 1.37 -3.89
CA VAL A 85 -2.71 2.71 -3.32
C VAL A 85 -1.73 3.69 -3.95
N ILE A 86 -0.46 3.29 -4.09
CA ILE A 86 0.58 4.13 -4.70
C ILE A 86 0.27 4.38 -6.17
N ASP A 87 -0.20 3.38 -6.92
CA ASP A 87 -0.60 3.53 -8.32
C ASP A 87 -1.73 4.55 -8.48
N LYS A 88 -2.77 4.48 -7.64
CA LYS A 88 -3.84 5.48 -7.62
C LYS A 88 -3.33 6.89 -7.30
N ALA A 89 -2.39 7.01 -6.38
CA ALA A 89 -1.75 8.29 -6.08
C ALA A 89 -0.96 8.84 -7.28
N ILE A 90 -0.21 7.99 -7.97
CA ILE A 90 0.50 8.36 -9.22
C ILE A 90 -0.50 8.85 -10.27
N GLN A 91 -1.61 8.14 -10.45
CA GLN A 91 -2.63 8.51 -11.42
C GLN A 91 -3.19 9.93 -11.18
N ILE A 92 -3.48 10.27 -9.93
CA ILE A 92 -3.97 11.61 -9.53
C ILE A 92 -2.92 12.71 -9.72
N HIS A 93 -1.64 12.37 -9.56
CA HIS A 93 -0.54 13.31 -9.81
C HIS A 93 -0.24 13.52 -11.30
N GLY A 94 -0.66 12.58 -12.16
CA GLY A 94 -0.32 12.60 -13.58
C GLY A 94 1.19 12.50 -13.82
N GLY A 95 1.73 13.24 -14.77
CA GLY A 95 3.16 13.22 -15.08
C GLY A 95 4.09 13.49 -13.89
N ALA A 96 3.66 14.33 -12.94
CA ALA A 96 4.43 14.58 -11.71
C ALA A 96 4.55 13.31 -10.84
N GLY A 97 3.59 12.39 -10.90
CA GLY A 97 3.59 11.15 -10.12
C GLY A 97 4.67 10.16 -10.54
N VAL A 98 5.11 10.21 -11.81
CA VAL A 98 6.18 9.36 -12.34
C VAL A 98 7.53 10.08 -12.39
N SER A 99 7.56 11.36 -12.06
CA SER A 99 8.78 12.18 -12.00
C SER A 99 9.46 12.08 -10.63
N GLN A 100 10.63 12.70 -10.52
CA GLN A 100 11.36 12.81 -9.25
C GLN A 100 10.82 13.92 -8.32
N ASP A 101 9.86 14.72 -8.79
CA ASP A 101 9.24 15.80 -8.01
C ASP A 101 8.37 15.27 -6.87
N THR A 102 7.92 14.02 -6.98
CA THR A 102 7.19 13.32 -5.91
C THR A 102 7.91 12.04 -5.54
N PRO A 103 7.75 11.53 -4.30
CA PRO A 103 8.36 10.27 -3.90
C PRO A 103 7.64 9.03 -4.44
N LEU A 104 6.52 9.19 -5.15
CA LEU A 104 5.59 8.11 -5.49
C LEU A 104 6.20 7.04 -6.38
N ALA A 105 6.90 7.41 -7.44
CA ALA A 105 7.55 6.46 -8.36
C ALA A 105 8.59 5.61 -7.61
N ARG A 106 9.39 6.23 -6.75
CA ARG A 106 10.38 5.53 -5.92
C ARG A 106 9.73 4.64 -4.86
N LEU A 107 8.63 5.10 -4.25
CA LEU A 107 7.84 4.27 -3.32
C LEU A 107 7.27 3.05 -4.04
N TYR A 108 6.74 3.23 -5.24
CA TYR A 108 6.22 2.11 -6.04
C TYR A 108 7.30 1.07 -6.32
N ALA A 109 8.45 1.47 -6.83
CA ALA A 109 9.57 0.57 -7.10
C ALA A 109 10.02 -0.15 -5.81
N GLY A 110 10.16 0.57 -4.69
CA GLY A 110 10.54 -0.01 -3.40
C GLY A 110 9.53 -1.02 -2.86
N MET A 111 8.24 -0.72 -2.94
CA MET A 111 7.19 -1.66 -2.48
C MET A 111 7.02 -2.84 -3.44
N ARG A 112 7.30 -2.65 -4.73
CA ARG A 112 7.27 -3.72 -5.73
C ARG A 112 8.29 -4.83 -5.45
N THR A 113 9.45 -4.48 -4.89
CA THR A 113 10.48 -5.47 -4.52
C THR A 113 10.03 -6.42 -3.42
N LEU A 114 9.11 -6.00 -2.55
CA LEU A 114 8.59 -6.84 -1.48
C LEU A 114 7.78 -8.04 -1.97
N ARG A 115 7.26 -7.97 -3.19
CA ARG A 115 6.59 -9.11 -3.84
C ARG A 115 7.59 -10.18 -4.30
N PHE A 116 8.80 -9.80 -4.68
CA PHE A 116 9.84 -10.75 -5.07
C PHE A 116 10.42 -11.49 -3.86
N CYS A 117 10.60 -10.81 -2.74
CA CYS A 117 11.11 -11.42 -1.50
C CYS A 117 10.26 -12.58 -0.99
N LEU A 118 9.02 -12.69 -1.43
CA LEU A 118 8.13 -13.80 -1.10
C LEU A 118 8.60 -15.13 -1.69
N LEU A 119 9.10 -15.12 -2.91
CA LEU A 119 9.57 -16.33 -3.59
C LEU A 119 10.89 -16.86 -3.01
N TYR A 120 11.81 -15.96 -2.69
CA TYR A 120 13.12 -16.33 -2.12
C TYR A 120 13.04 -16.88 -0.71
N THR A 121 12.06 -16.46 0.09
CA THR A 121 11.91 -16.92 1.47
C THR A 121 11.17 -18.25 1.60
N SER A 122 10.33 -18.62 0.63
CA SER A 122 9.69 -19.94 0.60
C SER A 122 10.67 -21.02 0.15
N ASP A 123 11.43 -20.78 -0.90
CA ASP A 123 12.40 -21.74 -1.45
C ASP A 123 13.56 -21.98 -0.47
N ALA A 124 14.05 -20.96 0.22
CA ALA A 124 15.08 -21.09 1.24
C ALA A 124 14.61 -21.81 2.52
N ALA A 125 13.31 -21.86 2.78
CA ALA A 125 12.75 -22.56 3.94
C ALA A 125 12.48 -24.05 3.65
N ASP A 126 12.33 -24.42 2.39
CA ASP A 126 12.09 -25.82 1.97
C ASP A 126 13.41 -26.57 1.71
N GLU A 127 14.55 -25.86 1.63
CA GLU A 127 15.89 -26.45 1.47
C GLU A 127 16.66 -26.62 2.80
N LEU A 128 16.09 -26.24 3.93
CA LEU A 128 16.64 -26.40 5.27
C LEU A 128 15.81 -27.38 6.10
#